data_5ae8928ef91a300fa666d572329cc9fa
#
_entry.id   5ae8928ef91a300fa666d572329cc9fa
#
_cell.length_a   1.000
_cell.length_b   1.000
_cell.length_c   1.000
_cell.angle_alpha   90.00
_cell.angle_beta   90.00
_cell.angle_gamma   90.00
#
_symmetry.space_group_name_H-M   'P 1'
#
loop_
_entity.id
_entity.type
_entity.pdbx_description
1 polymer ?
#
loop_
_entity_poly.entity_id
_entity_poly.type
_entity_poly.pdbx_seq_one_letter_code
_entity_poly.pdbx_strand_id
1 'polypeptide(L)'
;MSSIMDEIRRKKRLYGYTNEEMAQRAGLPLSTVRKVLAGSTKSPGLKTVEALWQVFPEEKGLYSVPEHSAEALQESAAYAVPVPQLPQQPVFYPYTNAPEGRYPRQGSYTLEDYLALPDEQRVELIDGVFYDMSAPTIPHQLIGGAVYSRIADFLSKKKAPCVPLIAPTDVQLDKDNKTILQPDVMVVCNRDLFTTARLVGAPDFVIEVLSPSTRNKDILIKTRKYKNAGVKEYWMVDLRHEQVTKMLFSPPSEEEPEGDILTRVYPFEEPVPISIFQDKLSINFREIVDGYAYLFER
;
A
#
# COMPACT_ATOMS: atom_id res chain seq x y z
N MET A 1 0.72 -13.16 -29.11
CA MET A 1 1.98 -12.50 -28.68
C MET A 1 1.68 -11.04 -28.42
N SER A 2 1.86 -10.57 -27.21
CA SER A 2 1.72 -9.16 -26.87
C SER A 2 2.79 -8.35 -27.60
N SER A 3 2.45 -7.19 -28.18
CA SER A 3 3.43 -6.36 -28.86
C SER A 3 4.37 -5.71 -27.83
N ILE A 4 5.62 -5.39 -28.23
CA ILE A 4 6.58 -4.67 -27.37
C ILE A 4 5.99 -3.35 -26.85
N MET A 5 5.11 -2.72 -27.64
CA MET A 5 4.40 -1.50 -27.22
C MET A 5 3.36 -1.75 -26.14
N ASP A 6 2.71 -2.91 -26.16
CA ASP A 6 1.75 -3.27 -25.10
C ASP A 6 2.50 -3.53 -23.79
N GLU A 7 3.69 -4.13 -23.90
CA GLU A 7 4.55 -4.36 -22.75
C GLU A 7 5.11 -3.03 -22.18
N ILE A 8 5.52 -2.09 -23.01
CA ILE A 8 5.92 -0.73 -22.58
C ILE A 8 4.75 -0.03 -21.87
N ARG A 9 3.52 -0.12 -22.40
CA ARG A 9 2.33 0.46 -21.76
C ARG A 9 2.03 -0.23 -20.42
N ARG A 10 2.18 -1.56 -20.37
CA ARG A 10 2.04 -2.35 -19.16
C ARG A 10 3.06 -1.91 -18.10
N LYS A 11 4.35 -1.87 -18.47
CA LYS A 11 5.43 -1.43 -17.57
C LYS A 11 5.26 0.02 -17.13
N LYS A 12 4.90 0.94 -18.03
CA LYS A 12 4.59 2.33 -17.67
C LYS A 12 3.54 2.41 -16.56
N ARG A 13 2.46 1.62 -16.69
CA ARG A 13 1.42 1.55 -15.65
C ARG A 13 1.95 0.91 -14.37
N LEU A 14 2.75 -0.16 -14.49
CA LEU A 14 3.35 -0.86 -13.35
C LEU A 14 4.24 0.07 -12.52
N TYR A 15 5.09 0.86 -13.18
CA TYR A 15 6.00 1.80 -12.53
C TYR A 15 5.33 3.14 -12.17
N GLY A 16 4.08 3.35 -12.55
CA GLY A 16 3.33 4.57 -12.27
C GLY A 16 3.84 5.80 -13.02
N TYR A 17 4.66 5.63 -14.09
CA TYR A 17 5.27 6.76 -14.79
C TYR A 17 4.23 7.57 -15.57
N THR A 18 4.33 8.90 -15.46
CA THR A 18 3.61 9.85 -16.32
C THR A 18 4.21 9.87 -17.73
N ASN A 19 3.55 10.50 -18.69
CA ASN A 19 4.12 10.69 -20.02
C ASN A 19 5.32 11.65 -19.98
N GLU A 20 5.30 12.61 -19.09
CA GLU A 20 6.36 13.57 -18.82
C GLU A 20 7.62 12.86 -18.29
N GLU A 21 7.48 11.99 -17.31
CA GLU A 21 8.58 11.19 -16.77
C GLU A 21 9.14 10.22 -17.79
N MET A 22 8.28 9.56 -18.57
CA MET A 22 8.72 8.71 -19.68
C MET A 22 9.52 9.51 -20.70
N ALA A 23 9.08 10.73 -21.05
CA ALA A 23 9.76 11.60 -21.98
C ALA A 23 11.14 12.04 -21.47
N GLN A 24 11.21 12.46 -20.21
CA GLN A 24 12.46 12.89 -19.57
C GLN A 24 13.47 11.73 -19.48
N ARG A 25 13.04 10.56 -19.02
CA ARG A 25 13.90 9.37 -18.84
C ARG A 25 14.36 8.78 -20.18
N ALA A 26 13.49 8.80 -21.18
CA ALA A 26 13.81 8.31 -22.53
C ALA A 26 14.61 9.33 -23.38
N GLY A 27 14.75 10.56 -22.92
CA GLY A 27 15.36 11.63 -23.73
C GLY A 27 14.55 11.96 -24.99
N LEU A 28 13.22 11.79 -24.96
CA LEU A 28 12.32 11.98 -26.10
C LEU A 28 11.41 13.20 -25.91
N PRO A 29 11.00 13.88 -26.99
CA PRO A 29 9.97 14.92 -26.88
C PRO A 29 8.66 14.36 -26.32
N LEU A 30 8.04 15.08 -25.40
CA LEU A 30 6.78 14.70 -24.78
C LEU A 30 5.67 14.42 -25.80
N SER A 31 5.60 15.23 -26.87
CA SER A 31 4.64 15.04 -27.95
C SER A 31 4.82 13.70 -28.68
N THR A 32 6.07 13.23 -28.82
CA THR A 32 6.41 11.92 -29.40
C THR A 32 5.93 10.80 -28.47
N VAL A 33 6.25 10.89 -27.18
CA VAL A 33 5.86 9.89 -26.18
C VAL A 33 4.35 9.77 -26.10
N ARG A 34 3.62 10.89 -26.04
CA ARG A 34 2.14 10.90 -26.02
C ARG A 34 1.54 10.20 -27.24
N LYS A 35 2.02 10.51 -28.46
CA LYS A 35 1.52 9.90 -29.71
C LYS A 35 1.80 8.40 -29.78
N VAL A 36 2.99 7.98 -29.38
CA VAL A 36 3.42 6.57 -29.40
C VAL A 36 2.65 5.74 -28.36
N LEU A 37 2.55 6.23 -27.13
CA LEU A 37 1.85 5.53 -26.07
C LEU A 37 0.31 5.51 -26.26
N ALA A 38 -0.26 6.54 -26.89
CA ALA A 38 -1.68 6.56 -27.28
C ALA A 38 -2.00 5.67 -28.50
N GLY A 39 -0.99 5.11 -29.16
CA GLY A 39 -1.20 4.29 -30.36
C GLY A 39 -1.52 5.09 -31.62
N SER A 40 -1.41 6.43 -31.59
CA SER A 40 -1.61 7.30 -32.75
C SER A 40 -0.51 7.11 -33.80
N THR A 41 0.64 6.58 -33.41
CA THR A 41 1.74 6.16 -34.30
C THR A 41 1.67 4.64 -34.45
N LYS A 42 1.22 4.17 -35.61
CA LYS A 42 1.03 2.73 -35.88
C LYS A 42 2.36 1.94 -35.90
N SER A 43 3.47 2.57 -36.28
CA SER A 43 4.79 1.94 -36.32
C SER A 43 5.83 2.95 -35.83
N PRO A 44 6.07 3.06 -34.50
CA PRO A 44 7.13 3.90 -33.99
C PRO A 44 8.49 3.36 -34.42
N GLY A 45 9.44 4.26 -34.73
CA GLY A 45 10.80 3.87 -35.13
C GLY A 45 11.53 3.10 -34.03
N LEU A 46 12.38 2.14 -34.41
CA LEU A 46 13.10 1.25 -33.51
C LEU A 46 13.80 2.00 -32.35
N LYS A 47 14.52 3.08 -32.66
CA LYS A 47 15.20 3.93 -31.68
C LYS A 47 14.24 4.52 -30.62
N THR A 48 13.01 4.87 -31.04
CA THR A 48 12.00 5.39 -30.10
C THR A 48 11.49 4.30 -29.17
N VAL A 49 11.28 3.09 -29.70
CA VAL A 49 10.84 1.93 -28.90
C VAL A 49 11.93 1.51 -27.91
N GLU A 50 13.20 1.45 -28.38
CA GLU A 50 14.35 1.16 -27.53
C GLU A 50 14.51 2.18 -26.41
N ALA A 51 14.44 3.48 -26.71
CA ALA A 51 14.54 4.54 -25.72
C ALA A 51 13.43 4.45 -24.67
N LEU A 52 12.19 4.14 -25.07
CA LEU A 52 11.08 3.93 -24.16
C LEU A 52 11.22 2.66 -23.33
N TRP A 53 11.84 1.61 -23.87
CA TRP A 53 12.10 0.37 -23.16
C TRP A 53 13.18 0.54 -22.08
N GLN A 54 14.25 1.29 -22.39
CA GLN A 54 15.36 1.56 -21.47
C GLN A 54 15.00 2.47 -20.28
N VAL A 55 13.82 3.09 -20.30
CA VAL A 55 13.31 3.87 -19.15
C VAL A 55 13.10 3.00 -17.91
N PHE A 56 12.80 1.72 -18.12
CA PHE A 56 12.53 0.80 -17.01
C PHE A 56 13.83 0.19 -16.50
N PRO A 57 14.08 0.22 -15.17
CA PRO A 57 15.26 -0.44 -14.62
C PRO A 57 15.22 -1.92 -15.01
N GLU A 58 16.34 -2.46 -15.45
CA GLU A 58 16.49 -3.89 -15.62
C GLU A 58 16.23 -4.54 -14.27
N GLU A 59 15.26 -5.46 -14.22
CA GLU A 59 15.04 -6.31 -13.08
C GLU A 59 16.20 -7.28 -12.93
N LYS A 60 17.31 -6.81 -12.37
CA LYS A 60 18.33 -7.70 -11.84
C LYS A 60 17.78 -8.31 -10.55
N GLY A 61 17.05 -9.42 -10.72
CA GLY A 61 16.88 -10.40 -9.66
C GLY A 61 15.61 -10.35 -8.84
N LEU A 62 14.43 -9.97 -9.36
CA LEU A 62 13.22 -10.02 -8.55
C LEU A 62 12.12 -11.00 -9.02
N TYR A 63 12.19 -11.61 -10.20
CA TYR A 63 11.27 -12.69 -10.60
C TYR A 63 11.92 -13.60 -11.65
N SER A 64 12.76 -14.55 -11.22
CA SER A 64 12.94 -15.79 -11.95
C SER A 64 12.11 -16.86 -11.26
N VAL A 65 10.95 -17.20 -11.83
CA VAL A 65 10.25 -18.44 -11.50
C VAL A 65 11.06 -19.57 -12.11
N PRO A 66 11.63 -20.51 -11.34
CA PRO A 66 12.20 -21.71 -11.91
C PRO A 66 11.04 -22.63 -12.34
N GLU A 67 11.04 -23.03 -13.63
CA GLU A 67 10.25 -24.17 -14.09
C GLU A 67 10.68 -25.44 -13.33
N HIS A 68 9.72 -26.07 -12.70
CA HIS A 68 9.63 -27.46 -12.28
C HIS A 68 10.87 -28.25 -11.84
N SER A 69 10.98 -28.52 -10.54
CA SER A 69 11.29 -29.86 -10.05
C SER A 69 10.73 -30.07 -8.63
N ALA A 70 10.09 -31.23 -8.44
CA ALA A 70 9.31 -31.62 -7.26
C ALA A 70 10.16 -32.09 -6.06
N GLU A 71 11.34 -31.55 -5.84
CA GLU A 71 12.27 -31.99 -4.78
C GLU A 71 12.70 -30.93 -3.75
N ALA A 72 12.10 -29.74 -3.71
CA ALA A 72 12.48 -28.67 -2.78
C ALA A 72 11.43 -28.38 -1.70
N LEU A 73 10.83 -29.41 -1.10
CA LEU A 73 9.93 -29.26 0.07
C LEU A 73 10.66 -29.34 1.42
N GLN A 74 11.96 -29.10 1.47
CA GLN A 74 12.73 -29.16 2.72
C GLN A 74 13.72 -28.02 2.92
N GLU A 75 13.37 -26.76 2.60
CA GLU A 75 14.13 -25.62 3.15
C GLU A 75 13.24 -24.36 3.21
N SER A 76 12.48 -24.22 4.29
CA SER A 76 11.61 -23.07 4.55
C SER A 76 12.35 -21.90 5.24
N ALA A 77 13.61 -21.65 4.87
CA ALA A 77 14.42 -20.59 5.52
C ALA A 77 15.07 -19.57 4.56
N ALA A 78 14.63 -19.44 3.32
CA ALA A 78 15.38 -18.65 2.34
C ALA A 78 14.56 -17.74 1.42
N TYR A 79 13.55 -17.03 1.93
CA TYR A 79 12.97 -15.89 1.19
C TYR A 79 12.84 -14.66 2.07
N ALA A 80 13.96 -14.20 2.64
CA ALA A 80 14.08 -12.82 3.09
C ALA A 80 14.27 -11.95 1.84
N VAL A 81 13.20 -11.31 1.36
CA VAL A 81 13.33 -10.22 0.39
C VAL A 81 14.11 -9.11 1.09
N PRO A 82 15.22 -8.57 0.52
CA PRO A 82 15.91 -7.45 1.12
C PRO A 82 14.93 -6.29 1.24
N VAL A 83 14.60 -5.90 2.48
CA VAL A 83 13.84 -4.68 2.73
C VAL A 83 14.71 -3.52 2.22
N PRO A 84 14.21 -2.64 1.34
CA PRO A 84 14.96 -1.46 0.96
C PRO A 84 15.39 -0.72 2.23
N GLN A 85 16.68 -0.44 2.40
CA GLN A 85 17.15 0.35 3.54
C GLN A 85 16.40 1.68 3.54
N LEU A 86 15.54 1.86 4.56
CA LEU A 86 14.76 3.08 4.71
C LEU A 86 15.72 4.24 4.99
N PRO A 87 15.61 5.38 4.28
CA PRO A 87 16.46 6.54 4.53
C PRO A 87 16.30 7.01 5.98
N GLN A 88 17.41 7.21 6.69
CA GLN A 88 17.43 7.65 8.10
C GLN A 88 17.06 9.14 8.31
N GLN A 89 16.81 9.89 7.22
CA GLN A 89 16.35 11.29 7.29
C GLN A 89 14.95 11.40 6.70
N PRO A 90 14.12 12.36 7.17
CA PRO A 90 12.81 12.60 6.58
C PRO A 90 12.99 13.00 5.12
N VAL A 91 12.80 12.04 4.22
CA VAL A 91 12.84 12.32 2.79
C VAL A 91 11.54 13.02 2.45
N PHE A 92 11.66 14.28 2.05
CA PHE A 92 10.55 15.06 1.51
C PHE A 92 10.11 14.40 0.20
N TYR A 93 9.05 13.61 0.24
CA TYR A 93 8.48 13.02 -0.96
C TYR A 93 7.45 13.99 -1.56
N PRO A 94 7.67 14.48 -2.79
CA PRO A 94 6.73 15.39 -3.47
C PRO A 94 5.50 14.65 -4.04
N TYR A 95 4.99 13.64 -3.36
CA TYR A 95 3.81 12.88 -3.80
C TYR A 95 2.52 13.39 -3.15
N THR A 96 2.38 14.70 -3.03
CA THR A 96 1.08 15.26 -2.78
C THR A 96 0.36 15.35 -4.12
N ASN A 97 -0.75 14.61 -4.31
CA ASN A 97 -1.64 14.79 -5.46
C ASN A 97 -2.35 16.15 -5.43
N ALA A 98 -1.96 17.02 -4.51
CA ALA A 98 -2.52 18.36 -4.37
C ALA A 98 -1.98 19.27 -5.47
N PRO A 99 -2.82 20.13 -6.05
CA PRO A 99 -2.37 21.21 -6.93
C PRO A 99 -1.27 22.04 -6.26
N GLU A 100 -0.28 22.44 -7.05
CA GLU A 100 0.84 23.27 -6.59
C GLU A 100 0.30 24.52 -5.84
N GLY A 101 0.80 24.75 -4.62
CA GLY A 101 0.36 25.88 -3.78
C GLY A 101 -0.89 25.64 -2.93
N ARG A 102 -1.60 24.52 -3.05
CA ARG A 102 -2.79 24.25 -2.20
C ARG A 102 -2.44 24.17 -0.71
N TYR A 103 -1.27 23.63 -0.39
CA TYR A 103 -0.77 23.51 0.97
C TYR A 103 0.60 24.19 1.10
N PRO A 104 0.66 25.51 1.32
CA PRO A 104 1.93 26.27 1.29
C PRO A 104 2.88 25.98 2.46
N ARG A 105 2.40 25.31 3.52
CA ARG A 105 3.17 25.00 4.74
C ARG A 105 3.46 23.53 4.91
N GLN A 106 3.60 22.74 3.83
CA GLN A 106 3.91 21.31 3.90
C GLN A 106 5.10 21.01 4.81
N GLY A 107 4.90 20.02 5.73
CA GLY A 107 5.85 19.69 6.78
C GLY A 107 5.67 20.47 8.09
N SER A 108 4.77 21.47 8.12
CA SER A 108 4.50 22.30 9.30
C SER A 108 3.05 22.23 9.79
N TYR A 109 2.19 21.49 9.12
CA TYR A 109 0.79 21.35 9.52
C TYR A 109 0.64 20.54 10.80
N THR A 110 -0.38 20.88 11.58
CA THR A 110 -0.69 20.27 12.86
C THR A 110 -2.08 19.65 12.85
N LEU A 111 -2.42 18.96 13.94
CA LEU A 111 -3.77 18.46 14.19
C LEU A 111 -4.81 19.58 14.16
N GLU A 112 -4.48 20.76 14.70
CA GLU A 112 -5.38 21.92 14.68
C GLU A 112 -5.66 22.39 13.25
N ASP A 113 -4.64 22.42 12.39
CA ASP A 113 -4.81 22.70 10.97
C ASP A 113 -5.68 21.65 10.27
N TYR A 114 -5.48 20.34 10.60
CA TYR A 114 -6.30 19.25 10.10
C TYR A 114 -7.77 19.38 10.48
N LEU A 115 -8.05 19.67 11.76
CA LEU A 115 -9.41 19.85 12.27
C LEU A 115 -10.09 21.12 11.77
N ALA A 116 -9.35 22.09 11.26
CA ALA A 116 -9.86 23.33 10.67
C ALA A 116 -10.21 23.17 9.17
N LEU A 117 -9.90 22.03 8.54
CA LEU A 117 -10.27 21.81 7.16
C LEU A 117 -11.79 21.66 7.01
N PRO A 118 -12.35 22.07 5.87
CA PRO A 118 -13.75 21.80 5.55
C PRO A 118 -14.04 20.29 5.53
N ASP A 119 -15.23 19.86 5.97
CA ASP A 119 -15.63 18.46 6.06
C ASP A 119 -15.55 17.71 4.71
N GLU A 120 -15.70 18.43 3.59
CA GLU A 120 -15.60 17.86 2.24
C GLU A 120 -14.16 17.60 1.82
N GLN A 121 -13.17 18.15 2.54
CA GLN A 121 -11.77 18.01 2.20
C GLN A 121 -11.15 16.82 2.93
N ARG A 122 -11.06 15.69 2.24
CA ARG A 122 -10.47 14.46 2.78
C ARG A 122 -8.97 14.43 2.57
N VAL A 123 -8.22 14.43 3.65
CA VAL A 123 -6.75 14.33 3.64
C VAL A 123 -6.28 13.39 4.75
N GLU A 124 -5.06 12.88 4.61
CA GLU A 124 -4.26 12.38 5.72
C GLU A 124 -3.18 13.41 6.05
N LEU A 125 -2.84 13.52 7.32
CA LEU A 125 -1.73 14.32 7.82
C LEU A 125 -0.60 13.36 8.24
N ILE A 126 0.58 13.47 7.64
CA ILE A 126 1.73 12.63 7.97
C ILE A 126 2.96 13.51 8.15
N ASP A 127 3.53 13.53 9.34
CA ASP A 127 4.71 14.35 9.69
C ASP A 127 4.53 15.83 9.29
N GLY A 128 3.33 16.37 9.47
CA GLY A 128 2.99 17.77 9.11
C GLY A 128 2.77 18.01 7.62
N VAL A 129 2.61 16.97 6.81
CA VAL A 129 2.33 17.02 5.37
C VAL A 129 0.91 16.55 5.10
N PHE A 130 0.12 17.35 4.39
CA PHE A 130 -1.20 16.93 3.92
C PHE A 130 -1.13 16.11 2.63
N TYR A 131 -1.81 15.00 2.62
CA TYR A 131 -1.98 14.11 1.47
C TYR A 131 -3.46 14.00 1.11
N ASP A 132 -3.85 14.52 -0.05
CA ASP A 132 -5.23 14.38 -0.54
C ASP A 132 -5.62 12.92 -0.68
N MET A 133 -6.84 12.60 -0.27
CA MET A 133 -7.43 11.27 -0.41
C MET A 133 -8.44 11.25 -1.57
N SER A 134 -8.31 10.28 -2.43
CA SER A 134 -9.32 9.99 -3.46
C SER A 134 -10.47 9.18 -2.89
N ALA A 135 -11.63 9.25 -3.52
CA ALA A 135 -12.70 8.31 -3.23
C ALA A 135 -12.23 6.87 -3.56
N PRO A 136 -12.49 5.90 -2.68
CA PRO A 136 -12.13 4.51 -2.93
C PRO A 136 -12.97 3.93 -4.09
N THR A 137 -12.38 2.99 -4.83
CA THR A 137 -13.11 2.24 -5.86
C THR A 137 -14.05 1.22 -5.23
N ILE A 138 -15.03 0.73 -6.01
CA ILE A 138 -15.95 -0.32 -5.54
C ILE A 138 -15.18 -1.59 -5.10
N PRO A 139 -14.24 -2.16 -5.87
CA PRO A 139 -13.45 -3.31 -5.42
C PRO A 139 -12.70 -3.07 -4.11
N HIS A 140 -12.12 -1.88 -3.94
CA HIS A 140 -11.45 -1.48 -2.70
C HIS A 140 -12.41 -1.55 -1.50
N GLN A 141 -13.62 -0.99 -1.62
CA GLN A 141 -14.63 -1.02 -0.55
C GLN A 141 -15.14 -2.44 -0.26
N LEU A 142 -15.35 -3.26 -1.30
CA LEU A 142 -15.81 -4.63 -1.14
C LEU A 142 -14.78 -5.49 -0.37
N ILE A 143 -13.50 -5.35 -0.68
CA ILE A 143 -12.41 -6.04 0.04
C ILE A 143 -12.35 -5.59 1.50
N GLY A 144 -12.28 -4.28 1.74
CA GLY A 144 -12.21 -3.72 3.10
C GLY A 144 -13.41 -4.17 3.96
N GLY A 145 -14.62 -4.05 3.41
CA GLY A 145 -15.84 -4.46 4.09
C GLY A 145 -15.91 -5.96 4.38
N ALA A 146 -15.50 -6.81 3.41
CA ALA A 146 -15.50 -8.26 3.58
C ALA A 146 -14.47 -8.72 4.65
N VAL A 147 -13.28 -8.12 4.66
CA VAL A 147 -12.26 -8.41 5.68
C VAL A 147 -12.73 -7.95 7.06
N TYR A 148 -13.23 -6.71 7.17
CA TYR A 148 -13.81 -6.20 8.41
C TYR A 148 -14.90 -7.14 8.96
N SER A 149 -15.82 -7.57 8.12
CA SER A 149 -16.93 -8.47 8.52
C SER A 149 -16.42 -9.79 9.09
N ARG A 150 -15.42 -10.42 8.45
CA ARG A 150 -14.84 -11.69 8.92
C ARG A 150 -14.13 -11.52 10.28
N ILE A 151 -13.40 -10.42 10.45
CA ILE A 151 -12.73 -10.09 11.72
C ILE A 151 -13.78 -9.82 12.81
N ALA A 152 -14.81 -9.03 12.52
CA ALA A 152 -15.86 -8.69 13.48
C ALA A 152 -16.63 -9.94 13.95
N ASP A 153 -16.98 -10.82 13.01
CA ASP A 153 -17.64 -12.10 13.34
C ASP A 153 -16.75 -13.00 14.22
N PHE A 154 -15.48 -13.14 13.88
CA PHE A 154 -14.52 -13.91 14.66
C PHE A 154 -14.37 -13.37 16.09
N LEU A 155 -14.17 -12.07 16.25
CA LEU A 155 -14.00 -11.42 17.55
C LEU A 155 -15.26 -11.54 18.41
N SER A 156 -16.44 -11.37 17.80
CA SER A 156 -17.74 -11.55 18.47
C SER A 156 -17.91 -12.97 18.99
N LYS A 157 -17.66 -14.00 18.15
CA LYS A 157 -17.76 -15.41 18.53
C LYS A 157 -16.79 -15.80 19.65
N LYS A 158 -15.60 -15.20 19.65
CA LYS A 158 -14.57 -15.45 20.68
C LYS A 158 -14.74 -14.60 21.94
N LYS A 159 -15.68 -13.63 21.93
CA LYS A 159 -15.82 -12.64 23.02
C LYS A 159 -14.49 -11.96 23.34
N ALA A 160 -13.68 -11.70 22.30
CA ALA A 160 -12.37 -11.09 22.43
C ALA A 160 -12.49 -9.60 22.79
N PRO A 161 -11.53 -9.04 23.54
CA PRO A 161 -11.61 -7.64 23.97
C PRO A 161 -11.29 -6.65 22.86
N CYS A 162 -10.80 -7.11 21.70
CA CYS A 162 -10.40 -6.27 20.57
C CYS A 162 -11.62 -5.75 19.80
N VAL A 163 -11.46 -4.57 19.20
CA VAL A 163 -12.50 -3.89 18.41
C VAL A 163 -11.98 -3.71 16.99
N PRO A 164 -12.68 -4.23 15.97
CA PRO A 164 -12.35 -3.94 14.58
C PRO A 164 -12.98 -2.60 14.18
N LEU A 165 -12.27 -1.80 13.41
CA LEU A 165 -12.74 -0.54 12.83
C LEU A 165 -12.47 -0.52 11.33
N ILE A 166 -13.28 0.28 10.61
CA ILE A 166 -13.19 0.46 9.17
C ILE A 166 -13.17 1.96 8.83
N ALA A 167 -12.49 2.34 7.75
CA ALA A 167 -12.48 3.72 7.27
C ALA A 167 -13.90 4.25 6.95
N PRO A 168 -14.14 5.57 7.16
CA PRO A 168 -13.19 6.55 7.68
C PRO A 168 -13.15 6.56 9.21
N THR A 169 -11.97 6.38 9.77
CA THR A 169 -11.74 6.53 11.22
C THR A 169 -10.37 7.15 11.42
N ASP A 170 -10.33 8.30 12.05
CA ASP A 170 -9.09 9.02 12.32
C ASP A 170 -8.25 8.29 13.37
N VAL A 171 -6.97 8.13 13.07
CA VAL A 171 -5.94 7.60 13.96
C VAL A 171 -4.84 8.63 14.13
N GLN A 172 -4.75 9.24 15.31
CA GLN A 172 -3.60 10.05 15.73
C GLN A 172 -2.49 9.09 16.16
N LEU A 173 -1.68 8.65 15.17
CA LEU A 173 -0.85 7.45 15.29
C LEU A 173 0.28 7.60 16.31
N ASP A 174 1.08 8.67 16.19
CA ASP A 174 2.31 8.88 16.98
C ASP A 174 2.04 9.55 18.34
N LYS A 175 0.78 9.81 18.68
CA LYS A 175 0.38 10.65 19.86
C LYS A 175 0.95 12.06 19.81
N ASP A 176 1.52 12.47 18.69
CA ASP A 176 1.91 13.84 18.40
C ASP A 176 0.74 14.60 17.74
N ASN A 177 0.98 15.85 17.37
CA ASN A 177 -0.02 16.65 16.67
C ASN A 177 0.25 16.77 15.17
N LYS A 178 1.00 15.85 14.55
CA LYS A 178 1.47 15.94 13.16
C LYS A 178 1.13 14.73 12.29
N THR A 179 0.47 13.70 12.86
CA THR A 179 0.16 12.47 12.11
C THR A 179 -1.26 12.01 12.41
N ILE A 180 -2.13 12.12 11.40
CA ILE A 180 -3.50 11.57 11.37
C ILE A 180 -3.64 10.71 10.12
N LEU A 181 -3.91 9.43 10.31
CA LEU A 181 -4.14 8.45 9.25
C LEU A 181 -5.57 7.93 9.30
N GLN A 182 -6.06 7.41 8.16
CA GLN A 182 -7.35 6.73 8.06
C GLN A 182 -7.15 5.33 7.45
N PRO A 183 -6.69 4.34 8.23
CA PRO A 183 -6.50 2.97 7.74
C PRO A 183 -7.79 2.37 7.21
N ASP A 184 -7.72 1.59 6.12
CA ASP A 184 -8.92 0.98 5.53
C ASP A 184 -9.61 0.02 6.48
N VAL A 185 -8.84 -0.86 7.15
CA VAL A 185 -9.33 -1.73 8.23
C VAL A 185 -8.27 -1.79 9.33
N MET A 186 -8.69 -1.78 10.57
CA MET A 186 -7.78 -1.95 11.71
C MET A 186 -8.42 -2.72 12.85
N VAL A 187 -7.59 -3.25 13.75
CA VAL A 187 -8.02 -3.87 15.00
C VAL A 187 -7.28 -3.24 16.17
N VAL A 188 -8.03 -2.90 17.21
CA VAL A 188 -7.51 -2.25 18.43
C VAL A 188 -7.89 -3.09 19.63
N CYS A 189 -6.90 -3.57 20.38
CA CYS A 189 -7.11 -4.39 21.58
C CYS A 189 -6.96 -3.58 22.88
N ASN A 190 -6.24 -2.45 22.84
CA ASN A 190 -6.14 -1.53 23.97
C ASN A 190 -7.27 -0.49 23.94
N ARG A 191 -8.19 -0.59 24.88
CA ARG A 191 -9.36 0.29 24.96
C ARG A 191 -9.03 1.73 25.39
N ASP A 192 -7.90 1.96 26.03
CA ASP A 192 -7.48 3.28 26.49
C ASP A 192 -7.10 4.22 25.33
N LEU A 193 -6.95 3.67 24.12
CA LEU A 193 -6.66 4.45 22.92
C LEU A 193 -7.90 5.15 22.33
N PHE A 194 -9.11 4.74 22.72
CA PHE A 194 -10.36 5.27 22.17
C PHE A 194 -10.73 6.61 22.78
N THR A 195 -11.03 7.58 21.95
CA THR A 195 -11.79 8.76 22.31
C THR A 195 -13.10 8.78 21.54
N THR A 196 -14.00 9.73 21.84
CA THR A 196 -15.24 9.89 21.07
C THR A 196 -15.01 10.41 19.65
N ALA A 197 -13.87 11.04 19.39
CA ALA A 197 -13.58 11.67 18.10
C ALA A 197 -12.63 10.84 17.21
N ARG A 198 -11.67 10.12 17.79
CA ARG A 198 -10.62 9.39 17.07
C ARG A 198 -9.88 8.40 17.95
N LEU A 199 -9.07 7.55 17.35
CA LEU A 199 -8.10 6.72 18.05
C LEU A 199 -6.83 7.54 18.32
N VAL A 200 -6.23 7.40 19.53
CA VAL A 200 -4.98 8.09 19.90
C VAL A 200 -3.92 7.04 20.27
N GLY A 201 -3.05 6.72 19.32
CA GLY A 201 -2.02 5.68 19.42
C GLY A 201 -2.17 4.61 18.35
N ALA A 202 -1.26 3.63 18.37
CA ALA A 202 -1.18 2.60 17.34
C ALA A 202 -2.25 1.51 17.50
N PRO A 203 -2.98 1.15 16.44
CA PRO A 203 -3.73 -0.11 16.37
C PRO A 203 -2.80 -1.32 16.50
N ASP A 204 -3.33 -2.47 16.90
CA ASP A 204 -2.56 -3.72 16.92
C ASP A 204 -2.37 -4.30 15.51
N PHE A 205 -3.35 -4.12 14.63
CA PHE A 205 -3.37 -4.62 13.26
C PHE A 205 -3.93 -3.55 12.31
N VAL A 206 -3.33 -3.44 11.13
CA VAL A 206 -3.73 -2.49 10.08
C VAL A 206 -3.74 -3.19 8.72
N ILE A 207 -4.73 -2.86 7.91
CA ILE A 207 -4.81 -3.21 6.49
C ILE A 207 -4.98 -1.94 5.66
N GLU A 208 -4.20 -1.84 4.59
CA GLU A 208 -4.37 -0.85 3.52
C GLU A 208 -4.62 -1.59 2.20
N VAL A 209 -5.70 -1.24 1.51
CA VAL A 209 -5.99 -1.74 0.17
C VAL A 209 -5.36 -0.78 -0.84
N LEU A 210 -4.33 -1.23 -1.52
CA LEU A 210 -3.52 -0.38 -2.38
C LEU A 210 -4.31 0.15 -3.57
N SER A 211 -4.24 1.46 -3.77
CA SER A 211 -4.71 2.13 -4.99
C SER A 211 -3.52 2.62 -5.82
N PRO A 212 -3.67 2.83 -7.13
CA PRO A 212 -2.59 3.38 -7.95
C PRO A 212 -2.06 4.73 -7.45
N SER A 213 -2.91 5.55 -6.84
CA SER A 213 -2.57 6.89 -6.34
C SER A 213 -1.88 6.89 -4.97
N THR A 214 -2.13 5.87 -4.13
CA THR A 214 -1.62 5.82 -2.76
C THR A 214 -0.47 4.83 -2.57
N ARG A 215 -0.28 3.89 -3.52
CA ARG A 215 0.66 2.77 -3.42
C ARG A 215 2.03 3.13 -2.85
N ASN A 216 2.68 4.16 -3.40
CA ASN A 216 4.03 4.54 -2.95
C ASN A 216 4.01 5.10 -1.52
N LYS A 217 2.98 5.87 -1.16
CA LYS A 217 2.76 6.40 0.19
C LYS A 217 2.57 5.24 1.18
N ASP A 218 1.70 4.29 0.85
CA ASP A 218 1.37 3.16 1.71
C ASP A 218 2.58 2.23 1.91
N ILE A 219 3.34 1.96 0.84
CA ILE A 219 4.52 1.08 0.92
C ILE A 219 5.68 1.75 1.68
N LEU A 220 5.98 3.03 1.41
CA LEU A 220 7.21 3.65 1.91
C LEU A 220 6.99 4.45 3.19
N ILE A 221 5.95 5.29 3.23
CA ILE A 221 5.71 6.21 4.34
C ILE A 221 4.96 5.50 5.46
N LYS A 222 3.78 4.91 5.15
CA LYS A 222 2.93 4.29 6.16
C LYS A 222 3.58 3.07 6.80
N THR A 223 4.32 2.23 6.04
CA THR A 223 5.05 1.10 6.63
C THR A 223 5.97 1.54 7.77
N ARG A 224 6.78 2.58 7.53
CA ARG A 224 7.66 3.14 8.56
C ARG A 224 6.87 3.73 9.74
N LYS A 225 5.80 4.47 9.46
CA LYS A 225 4.97 5.09 10.49
C LYS A 225 4.30 4.03 11.37
N TYR A 226 3.71 3.00 10.79
CA TYR A 226 3.07 1.91 11.54
C TYR A 226 4.07 1.13 12.38
N LYS A 227 5.25 0.78 11.82
CA LYS A 227 6.33 0.14 12.58
C LYS A 227 6.75 0.97 13.79
N ASN A 228 7.09 2.23 13.57
CA ASN A 228 7.62 3.11 14.62
C ASN A 228 6.59 3.42 15.71
N ALA A 229 5.31 3.44 15.36
CA ALA A 229 4.22 3.66 16.31
C ALA A 229 3.89 2.43 17.16
N GLY A 230 4.36 1.23 16.77
CA GLY A 230 4.15 -0.01 17.50
C GLY A 230 2.95 -0.84 17.02
N VAL A 231 2.51 -0.66 15.78
CA VAL A 231 1.61 -1.63 15.11
C VAL A 231 2.33 -2.98 15.10
N LYS A 232 1.61 -4.08 15.36
CA LYS A 232 2.20 -5.43 15.42
C LYS A 232 2.16 -6.15 14.09
N GLU A 233 1.09 -5.94 13.33
CA GLU A 233 0.86 -6.60 12.05
C GLU A 233 0.28 -5.61 11.04
N TYR A 234 0.84 -5.56 9.84
CA TYR A 234 0.44 -4.68 8.77
C TYR A 234 0.30 -5.43 7.46
N TRP A 235 -0.83 -5.28 6.79
CA TRP A 235 -1.09 -5.87 5.48
C TRP A 235 -1.30 -4.81 4.41
N MET A 236 -0.69 -5.02 3.26
CA MET A 236 -0.98 -4.30 2.03
C MET A 236 -1.65 -5.24 1.04
N VAL A 237 -2.89 -4.95 0.68
CA VAL A 237 -3.70 -5.75 -0.25
C VAL A 237 -3.61 -5.13 -1.65
N ASP A 238 -2.97 -5.82 -2.57
CA ASP A 238 -2.77 -5.39 -3.94
C ASP A 238 -3.75 -6.09 -4.89
N LEU A 239 -4.88 -5.43 -5.17
CA LEU A 239 -5.91 -5.94 -6.09
C LEU A 239 -5.41 -6.13 -7.52
N ARG A 240 -4.39 -5.38 -7.93
CA ARG A 240 -3.87 -5.45 -9.29
C ARG A 240 -2.99 -6.66 -9.52
N HIS A 241 -2.19 -7.02 -8.51
CA HIS A 241 -1.29 -8.18 -8.56
C HIS A 241 -1.88 -9.40 -7.86
N GLU A 242 -3.11 -9.28 -7.34
CA GLU A 242 -3.83 -10.32 -6.62
C GLU A 242 -3.00 -10.95 -5.50
N GLN A 243 -2.40 -10.09 -4.66
CA GLN A 243 -1.52 -10.52 -3.57
C GLN A 243 -1.68 -9.67 -2.32
N VAL A 244 -1.29 -10.23 -1.20
CA VAL A 244 -1.19 -9.54 0.09
C VAL A 244 0.25 -9.57 0.57
N THR A 245 0.81 -8.40 0.82
CA THR A 245 2.08 -8.30 1.54
C THR A 245 1.77 -8.15 3.03
N LYS A 246 2.08 -9.19 3.79
CA LYS A 246 1.95 -9.24 5.25
C LYS A 246 3.29 -8.91 5.89
N MET A 247 3.27 -7.98 6.83
CA MET A 247 4.43 -7.59 7.64
C MET A 247 4.12 -7.79 9.12
N LEU A 248 5.01 -8.43 9.84
CA LEU A 248 5.00 -8.51 11.29
C LEU A 248 6.13 -7.65 11.82
N PHE A 249 5.83 -6.75 12.74
CA PHE A 249 6.78 -5.85 13.35
C PHE A 249 7.12 -6.33 14.75
N SER A 250 8.41 -6.59 15.01
CA SER A 250 8.91 -6.88 16.35
C SER A 250 9.33 -5.59 17.04
N PRO A 251 9.11 -5.47 18.36
CA PRO A 251 9.59 -4.31 19.11
C PRO A 251 11.13 -4.30 19.13
N PRO A 252 11.75 -3.13 19.36
CA PRO A 252 13.18 -3.04 19.60
C PRO A 252 13.65 -3.98 20.71
N SER A 253 14.84 -4.58 20.51
CA SER A 253 15.52 -5.45 21.47
C SER A 253 16.99 -5.06 21.57
N GLU A 254 17.75 -5.69 22.49
CA GLU A 254 19.20 -5.46 22.57
C GLU A 254 19.93 -5.94 21.32
N GLU A 255 19.44 -7.01 20.67
CA GLU A 255 20.02 -7.59 19.45
C GLU A 255 19.57 -6.82 18.20
N GLU A 256 18.34 -6.29 18.19
CA GLU A 256 17.73 -5.54 17.08
C GLU A 256 17.18 -4.19 17.60
N PRO A 257 18.02 -3.15 17.74
CA PRO A 257 17.64 -1.88 18.33
C PRO A 257 16.53 -1.13 17.56
N GLU A 258 16.39 -1.38 16.26
CA GLU A 258 15.32 -0.82 15.44
C GLU A 258 14.09 -1.73 15.36
N GLY A 259 14.15 -2.92 15.98
CA GLY A 259 13.16 -3.97 15.78
C GLY A 259 13.24 -4.59 14.39
N ASP A 260 12.64 -5.75 14.21
CA ASP A 260 12.66 -6.49 12.94
C ASP A 260 11.35 -6.38 12.16
N ILE A 261 11.40 -6.67 10.87
CA ILE A 261 10.24 -6.77 9.97
C ILE A 261 10.27 -8.14 9.28
N LEU A 262 9.40 -9.02 9.70
CA LEU A 262 9.17 -10.27 8.97
C LEU A 262 8.12 -10.01 7.88
N THR A 263 8.53 -10.13 6.61
CA THR A 263 7.67 -9.91 5.46
C THR A 263 7.39 -11.20 4.72
N ARG A 264 6.12 -11.45 4.39
CA ARG A 264 5.70 -12.54 3.50
C ARG A 264 4.65 -12.04 2.52
N VAL A 265 4.77 -12.47 1.26
CA VAL A 265 3.78 -12.22 0.20
C VAL A 265 2.93 -13.47 0.01
N TYR A 266 1.61 -13.28 0.00
CA TYR A 266 0.60 -14.32 -0.21
C TYR A 266 -0.15 -14.02 -1.50
N PRO A 267 -0.22 -14.93 -2.47
CA PRO A 267 -1.19 -14.80 -3.57
C PRO A 267 -2.61 -14.93 -3.02
N PHE A 268 -3.62 -14.40 -3.72
CA PHE A 268 -5.00 -14.43 -3.25
C PHE A 268 -5.57 -15.84 -3.07
N GLU A 269 -5.00 -16.84 -3.74
CA GLU A 269 -5.33 -18.26 -3.62
C GLU A 269 -4.93 -18.86 -2.27
N GLU A 270 -3.94 -18.26 -1.60
CA GLU A 270 -3.46 -18.73 -0.30
C GLU A 270 -4.14 -17.96 0.83
N PRO A 271 -4.80 -18.65 1.79
CA PRO A 271 -5.37 -17.98 2.96
C PRO A 271 -4.29 -17.29 3.79
N VAL A 272 -4.50 -16.01 4.11
CA VAL A 272 -3.56 -15.20 4.89
C VAL A 272 -3.94 -15.27 6.38
N PRO A 273 -3.10 -15.88 7.24
CA PRO A 273 -3.38 -15.97 8.67
C PRO A 273 -3.15 -14.63 9.37
N ILE A 274 -4.02 -14.28 10.33
CA ILE A 274 -3.88 -13.08 11.17
C ILE A 274 -3.10 -13.47 12.44
N SER A 275 -1.85 -13.03 12.52
CA SER A 275 -0.94 -13.46 13.59
C SER A 275 -1.24 -12.84 14.94
N ILE A 276 -1.82 -11.63 15.01
CA ILE A 276 -2.28 -11.08 16.29
C ILE A 276 -3.37 -11.95 16.95
N PHE A 277 -4.02 -12.81 16.18
CA PHE A 277 -4.97 -13.81 16.69
C PHE A 277 -4.37 -15.22 16.79
N GLN A 278 -3.04 -15.36 16.81
CA GLN A 278 -2.34 -16.64 16.86
C GLN A 278 -2.74 -17.57 15.69
N ASP A 279 -2.91 -16.97 14.51
CA ASP A 279 -3.29 -17.63 13.25
C ASP A 279 -4.64 -18.41 13.32
N LYS A 280 -5.49 -18.11 14.32
CA LYS A 280 -6.82 -18.75 14.47
C LYS A 280 -7.89 -18.22 13.52
N LEU A 281 -7.59 -17.15 12.80
CA LEU A 281 -8.39 -16.62 11.71
C LEU A 281 -7.47 -16.42 10.50
N SER A 282 -7.90 -16.92 9.35
CA SER A 282 -7.25 -16.64 8.06
C SER A 282 -8.25 -16.01 7.10
N ILE A 283 -7.79 -15.13 6.25
CA ILE A 283 -8.59 -14.46 5.21
C ILE A 283 -8.22 -15.05 3.85
N ASN A 284 -9.19 -15.60 3.14
CA ASN A 284 -9.05 -16.03 1.76
C ASN A 284 -9.54 -14.90 0.84
N PHE A 285 -8.61 -14.23 0.17
CA PHE A 285 -8.92 -13.10 -0.71
C PHE A 285 -9.52 -13.56 -2.03
N ARG A 286 -9.17 -14.75 -2.55
CA ARG A 286 -9.77 -15.32 -3.75
C ARG A 286 -11.28 -15.51 -3.56
N GLU A 287 -11.71 -16.09 -2.44
CA GLU A 287 -13.14 -16.23 -2.12
C GLU A 287 -13.87 -14.88 -2.06
N ILE A 288 -13.20 -13.82 -1.58
CA ILE A 288 -13.80 -12.48 -1.53
C ILE A 288 -13.98 -11.95 -2.96
N VAL A 289 -12.93 -12.02 -3.78
CA VAL A 289 -12.96 -11.50 -5.16
C VAL A 289 -13.98 -12.26 -6.00
N ASP A 290 -13.97 -13.59 -5.95
CA ASP A 290 -14.90 -14.44 -6.70
C ASP A 290 -16.36 -14.18 -6.30
N GLY A 291 -16.60 -13.90 -5.02
CA GLY A 291 -17.91 -13.53 -4.51
C GLY A 291 -18.50 -12.26 -5.12
N TYR A 292 -17.67 -11.40 -5.72
CA TYR A 292 -18.04 -10.12 -6.34
C TYR A 292 -17.76 -10.06 -7.85
N ALA A 293 -17.15 -11.09 -8.44
CA ALA A 293 -16.72 -11.10 -9.85
C ALA A 293 -17.86 -10.78 -10.81
N TYR A 294 -19.06 -11.33 -10.54
CA TYR A 294 -20.27 -11.11 -11.35
C TYR A 294 -20.65 -9.63 -11.53
N LEU A 295 -20.22 -8.73 -10.63
CA LEU A 295 -20.51 -7.29 -10.75
C LEU A 295 -19.71 -6.62 -11.89
N PHE A 296 -18.61 -7.24 -12.33
CA PHE A 296 -17.67 -6.68 -13.30
C PHE A 296 -17.59 -7.49 -14.60
N GLU A 297 -18.31 -8.61 -14.68
CA GLU A 297 -18.49 -9.38 -15.91
C GLU A 297 -19.55 -8.69 -16.79
N ARG A 298 -19.09 -8.02 -17.88
CA ARG A 298 -19.95 -7.43 -18.93
C ARG A 298 -19.49 -7.87 -20.30
#